data_893fb5af9294c14c60dea890f58eae47
#
_entry.id   893fb5af9294c14c60dea890f58eae47
#
_cell.length_a   1.000
_cell.length_b   1.000
_cell.length_c   1.000
_cell.angle_alpha   90.00
_cell.angle_beta   90.00
_cell.angle_gamma   90.00
#
_symmetry.space_group_name_H-M   'P 1'
#
loop_
_entity.id
_entity.type
_entity.pdbx_description
1 polymer ?
#
loop_
_entity_poly.entity_id
_entity_poly.type
_entity_poly.pdbx_seq_one_letter_code
_entity_poly.pdbx_strand_id
1 'polypeptide(L)'
;MPYGTHFIRAVMLEEGTLQHLRLVQLCIADYEDAFRKALGAKRSAEVKKDLAAKKRTLQKSENRLAELDKLFKRIYEDMVNGKLSEARFQMLSDDYEQEQEELRAKIEMLENEIQNQENHVENVDRFIRVAKKHLNLEKLTPDVLNDMVQAVYVHAPDTSSGQRIQDVDISYNYIGILPANLLYDIINGKAA
;
A
#
# COMPACT_ATOMS: atom_id res chain seq x y z
N MET A 1 -6.22 -27.68 17.33
CA MET A 1 -7.54 -27.48 16.73
C MET A 1 -7.62 -28.38 15.50
N PRO A 2 -8.57 -29.31 15.39
CA PRO A 2 -8.70 -30.10 14.20
C PRO A 2 -9.12 -29.18 13.03
N TYR A 3 -8.38 -29.23 11.95
CA TYR A 3 -8.77 -28.57 10.70
C TYR A 3 -10.05 -29.22 10.21
N GLY A 4 -11.18 -28.53 10.39
CA GLY A 4 -12.45 -28.96 9.82
C GLY A 4 -12.32 -28.99 8.29
N THR A 5 -12.60 -30.11 7.69
CA THR A 5 -12.67 -30.24 6.23
C THR A 5 -13.89 -29.47 5.74
N HIS A 6 -13.67 -28.32 5.12
CA HIS A 6 -14.74 -27.50 4.52
C HIS A 6 -14.90 -27.94 3.06
N PHE A 7 -16.08 -28.48 2.73
CA PHE A 7 -16.39 -28.91 1.38
C PHE A 7 -17.25 -27.85 0.68
N ILE A 8 -16.78 -27.34 -0.43
CA ILE A 8 -17.55 -26.59 -1.42
C ILE A 8 -17.57 -27.40 -2.72
N ARG A 9 -18.69 -27.39 -3.44
CA ARG A 9 -18.75 -28.03 -4.76
C ARG A 9 -17.88 -27.25 -5.73
N ALA A 10 -17.00 -27.92 -6.49
CA ALA A 10 -16.09 -27.29 -7.45
C ALA A 10 -16.82 -26.34 -8.41
N VAL A 11 -17.98 -26.77 -8.93
CA VAL A 11 -18.81 -25.94 -9.83
C VAL A 11 -19.25 -24.64 -9.16
N MET A 12 -19.64 -24.68 -7.88
CA MET A 12 -20.06 -23.46 -7.15
C MET A 12 -18.89 -22.51 -6.90
N LEU A 13 -17.71 -23.09 -6.60
CA LEU A 13 -16.49 -22.30 -6.42
C LEU A 13 -16.05 -21.63 -7.74
N GLU A 14 -16.08 -22.40 -8.82
CA GLU A 14 -15.75 -21.91 -10.17
C GLU A 14 -16.69 -20.79 -10.60
N GLU A 15 -18.00 -20.99 -10.46
CA GLU A 15 -19.02 -20.00 -10.83
C GLU A 15 -18.92 -18.73 -9.96
N GLY A 16 -18.78 -18.90 -8.64
CA GLY A 16 -18.61 -17.76 -7.71
C GLY A 16 -17.35 -16.97 -8.02
N THR A 17 -16.23 -17.64 -8.31
CA THR A 17 -14.98 -16.98 -8.71
C THR A 17 -15.12 -16.25 -10.04
N LEU A 18 -15.80 -16.85 -11.03
CA LEU A 18 -16.05 -16.22 -12.31
C LEU A 18 -16.92 -14.96 -12.16
N GLN A 19 -17.99 -15.02 -11.37
CA GLN A 19 -18.85 -13.87 -11.12
C GLN A 19 -18.09 -12.73 -10.42
N HIS A 20 -17.28 -13.06 -9.43
CA HIS A 20 -16.46 -12.06 -8.75
C HIS A 20 -15.43 -11.39 -9.69
N LEU A 21 -14.77 -12.18 -10.54
CA LEU A 21 -13.86 -11.66 -11.57
C LEU A 21 -14.57 -10.74 -12.56
N ARG A 22 -15.81 -11.08 -12.98
CA ARG A 22 -16.63 -10.21 -13.84
C ARG A 22 -16.98 -8.87 -13.16
N LEU A 23 -17.27 -8.87 -11.86
CA LEU A 23 -17.48 -7.63 -11.10
C LEU A 23 -16.23 -6.77 -11.06
N VAL A 24 -15.07 -7.37 -10.84
CA VAL A 24 -13.78 -6.65 -10.87
C VAL A 24 -13.55 -6.04 -12.25
N GLN A 25 -13.81 -6.80 -13.31
CA GLN A 25 -13.66 -6.30 -14.68
C GLN A 25 -14.60 -5.14 -15.00
N LEU A 26 -15.87 -5.23 -14.55
CA LEU A 26 -16.85 -4.15 -14.69
C LEU A 26 -16.35 -2.88 -13.98
N CYS A 27 -15.85 -3.02 -12.75
CA CYS A 27 -15.27 -1.89 -12.01
C CYS A 27 -14.09 -1.26 -12.74
N ILE A 28 -13.23 -2.07 -13.37
CA ILE A 28 -12.06 -1.58 -14.11
C ILE A 28 -12.44 -0.97 -15.46
N ALA A 29 -13.45 -1.54 -16.16
CA ALA A 29 -13.87 -1.05 -17.46
C ALA A 29 -14.63 0.28 -17.37
N ASP A 30 -15.61 0.37 -16.46
CA ASP A 30 -16.55 1.47 -16.42
C ASP A 30 -16.32 2.43 -15.24
N TYR A 31 -15.63 2.00 -14.19
CA TYR A 31 -15.47 2.74 -12.95
C TYR A 31 -13.99 2.79 -12.47
N GLU A 32 -13.02 2.81 -13.39
CA GLU A 32 -11.59 2.71 -13.06
C GLU A 32 -11.13 3.73 -12.02
N ASP A 33 -11.55 4.98 -12.14
CA ASP A 33 -11.14 6.04 -11.20
C ASP A 33 -11.68 5.79 -9.78
N ALA A 34 -12.94 5.32 -9.67
CA ALA A 34 -13.54 4.95 -8.40
C ALA A 34 -12.87 3.69 -7.82
N PHE A 35 -12.54 2.71 -8.66
CA PHE A 35 -11.79 1.52 -8.26
C PHE A 35 -10.41 1.87 -7.71
N ARG A 36 -9.67 2.72 -8.40
CA ARG A 36 -8.37 3.24 -7.93
C ARG A 36 -8.48 3.97 -6.60
N LYS A 37 -9.52 4.80 -6.47
CA LYS A 37 -9.78 5.55 -5.25
C LYS A 37 -10.09 4.62 -4.07
N ALA A 38 -10.95 3.64 -4.27
CA ALA A 38 -11.33 2.66 -3.26
C ALA A 38 -10.13 1.82 -2.76
N LEU A 39 -9.18 1.53 -3.63
CA LEU A 39 -7.92 0.87 -3.26
C LEU A 39 -6.86 1.82 -2.68
N GLY A 40 -7.18 3.08 -2.40
CA GLY A 40 -6.22 4.04 -1.88
C GLY A 40 -5.13 4.48 -2.89
N ALA A 41 -5.15 3.95 -4.11
CA ALA A 41 -4.24 4.30 -5.20
C ALA A 41 -4.76 5.53 -5.96
N LYS A 42 -5.05 6.61 -5.24
CA LYS A 42 -5.55 7.82 -5.86
C LYS A 42 -4.54 8.33 -6.89
N ARG A 43 -4.91 8.35 -8.15
CA ARG A 43 -4.28 9.20 -9.17
C ARG A 43 -4.57 10.68 -8.94
N SER A 44 -5.29 11.01 -7.87
CA SER A 44 -5.75 12.37 -7.60
C SER A 44 -4.55 13.29 -7.42
N ALA A 45 -4.73 14.54 -7.84
CA ALA A 45 -3.79 15.63 -7.58
C ALA A 45 -3.36 15.70 -6.11
N GLU A 46 -4.19 15.20 -5.22
CA GLU A 46 -4.01 15.16 -3.78
C GLU A 46 -2.90 14.16 -3.34
N VAL A 47 -2.87 12.92 -3.85
CA VAL A 47 -1.79 11.95 -3.55
C VAL A 47 -0.47 12.37 -4.17
N LYS A 48 -0.50 12.90 -5.40
CA LYS A 48 0.70 13.49 -6.00
C LYS A 48 1.21 14.67 -5.19
N LYS A 49 0.31 15.49 -4.65
CA LYS A 49 0.66 16.63 -3.80
C LYS A 49 1.23 16.16 -2.46
N ASP A 50 0.61 15.15 -1.83
CA ASP A 50 1.09 14.55 -0.58
C ASP A 50 2.47 13.91 -0.76
N LEU A 51 2.65 13.09 -1.78
CA LEU A 51 3.94 12.48 -2.11
C LEU A 51 5.01 13.54 -2.40
N ALA A 52 4.65 14.59 -3.14
CA ALA A 52 5.56 15.70 -3.40
C ALA A 52 5.91 16.48 -2.13
N ALA A 53 4.95 16.64 -1.20
CA ALA A 53 5.19 17.26 0.10
C ALA A 53 6.13 16.42 0.96
N LYS A 54 5.93 15.09 1.01
CA LYS A 54 6.81 14.15 1.72
C LYS A 54 8.23 14.18 1.15
N LYS A 55 8.38 14.14 -0.18
CA LYS A 55 9.71 14.25 -0.84
C LYS A 55 10.41 15.58 -0.54
N ARG A 56 9.66 16.68 -0.49
CA ARG A 56 10.23 17.98 -0.10
C ARG A 56 10.66 18.00 1.37
N THR A 57 9.90 17.35 2.26
CA THR A 57 10.26 17.25 3.67
C THR A 57 11.49 16.37 3.86
N LEU A 58 11.59 15.24 3.15
CA LEU A 58 12.75 14.39 3.11
C LEU A 58 14.00 15.18 2.71
N GLN A 59 13.94 15.88 1.57
CA GLN A 59 15.07 16.69 1.08
C GLN A 59 15.49 17.79 2.07
N LYS A 60 14.54 18.43 2.77
CA LYS A 60 14.85 19.42 3.82
C LYS A 60 15.57 18.77 5.00
N SER A 61 15.14 17.58 5.43
CA SER A 61 15.77 16.84 6.53
C SER A 61 17.18 16.41 6.18
N GLU A 62 17.40 15.88 4.96
CA GLU A 62 18.74 15.54 4.44
C GLU A 62 19.68 16.75 4.37
N ASN A 63 19.18 17.86 3.84
CA ASN A 63 19.95 19.11 3.77
C ASN A 63 20.32 19.61 5.16
N ARG A 64 19.41 19.53 6.14
CA ARG A 64 19.67 19.94 7.52
C ARG A 64 20.70 19.02 8.18
N LEU A 65 20.62 17.71 7.95
CA LEU A 65 21.61 16.76 8.44
C LEU A 65 23.01 17.09 7.91
N ALA A 66 23.13 17.36 6.60
CA ALA A 66 24.40 17.76 5.98
C ALA A 66 24.91 19.14 6.47
N GLU A 67 24.01 20.04 6.87
CA GLU A 67 24.37 21.32 7.50
C GLU A 67 24.94 21.09 8.90
N LEU A 68 24.30 20.24 9.71
CA LEU A 68 24.78 19.89 11.05
C LEU A 68 26.20 19.28 11.02
N ASP A 69 26.51 18.41 10.04
CA ASP A 69 27.85 17.87 9.84
C ASP A 69 28.90 18.97 9.61
N LYS A 70 28.51 20.00 8.85
CA LYS A 70 29.42 21.15 8.62
C LYS A 70 29.58 22.02 9.87
N LEU A 71 28.49 22.24 10.60
CA LEU A 71 28.51 23.00 11.85
C LEU A 71 29.31 22.28 12.90
N PHE A 72 29.20 20.96 13.02
CA PHE A 72 29.98 20.14 13.95
C PHE A 72 31.51 20.28 13.67
N LYS A 73 31.91 20.19 12.41
CA LYS A 73 33.32 20.40 12.02
C LYS A 73 33.78 21.79 12.42
N ARG A 74 32.97 22.81 12.22
CA ARG A 74 33.32 24.18 12.55
C ARG A 74 33.48 24.41 14.05
N ILE A 75 32.55 23.90 14.88
CA ILE A 75 32.67 24.05 16.34
C ILE A 75 33.90 23.29 16.89
N TYR A 76 34.24 22.14 16.28
CA TYR A 76 35.45 21.41 16.60
C TYR A 76 36.71 22.23 16.29
N GLU A 77 36.82 22.84 15.11
CA GLU A 77 37.93 23.71 14.72
C GLU A 77 38.02 24.95 15.65
N ASP A 78 36.89 25.56 16.00
CA ASP A 78 36.87 26.72 16.90
C ASP A 78 37.28 26.33 18.34
N MET A 79 36.95 25.12 18.80
CA MET A 79 37.43 24.60 20.09
C MET A 79 38.92 24.37 20.08
N VAL A 80 39.46 23.71 19.04
CA VAL A 80 40.89 23.46 18.89
C VAL A 80 41.70 24.76 18.81
N ASN A 81 41.15 25.79 18.17
CA ASN A 81 41.76 27.12 18.05
C ASN A 81 41.56 28.00 19.29
N GLY A 82 40.96 27.50 20.37
CA GLY A 82 40.75 28.25 21.62
C GLY A 82 39.68 29.34 21.55
N LYS A 83 38.87 29.38 20.45
CA LYS A 83 37.76 30.33 20.29
C LYS A 83 36.51 29.88 21.02
N LEU A 84 36.37 28.59 21.24
CA LEU A 84 35.24 27.96 21.92
C LEU A 84 35.74 27.18 23.14
N SER A 85 35.13 27.39 24.31
CA SER A 85 35.48 26.63 25.51
C SER A 85 34.99 25.18 25.40
N GLU A 86 35.72 24.24 26.03
CA GLU A 86 35.35 22.82 26.04
C GLU A 86 33.92 22.57 26.55
N ALA A 87 33.48 23.27 27.60
CA ALA A 87 32.12 23.15 28.12
C ALA A 87 31.04 23.57 27.10
N ARG A 88 31.31 24.64 26.33
CA ARG A 88 30.38 25.07 25.25
C ARG A 88 30.42 24.13 24.06
N PHE A 89 31.60 23.61 23.72
CA PHE A 89 31.75 22.60 22.68
C PHE A 89 30.93 21.37 23.02
N GLN A 90 31.06 20.84 24.24
CA GLN A 90 30.27 19.65 24.66
C GLN A 90 28.76 19.89 24.57
N MET A 91 28.27 21.02 25.09
CA MET A 91 26.87 21.36 25.03
C MET A 91 26.34 21.42 23.58
N LEU A 92 27.09 22.08 22.67
CA LEU A 92 26.67 22.18 21.26
C LEU A 92 26.77 20.83 20.54
N SER A 93 27.77 20.00 20.90
CA SER A 93 27.90 18.65 20.35
C SER A 93 26.70 17.77 20.71
N ASP A 94 26.34 17.77 22.00
CA ASP A 94 25.20 17.00 22.49
C ASP A 94 23.90 17.44 21.78
N ASP A 95 23.67 18.75 21.61
CA ASP A 95 22.51 19.29 20.90
C ASP A 95 22.51 18.86 19.42
N TYR A 96 23.66 18.91 18.75
CA TYR A 96 23.76 18.51 17.33
C TYR A 96 23.61 17.01 17.15
N GLU A 97 24.17 16.20 18.05
CA GLU A 97 24.03 14.75 18.02
C GLU A 97 22.55 14.35 18.19
N GLN A 98 21.86 14.96 19.14
CA GLN A 98 20.43 14.73 19.34
C GLN A 98 19.61 15.12 18.08
N GLU A 99 19.84 16.31 17.53
CA GLU A 99 19.12 16.74 16.31
C GLU A 99 19.43 15.80 15.12
N GLN A 100 20.68 15.31 15.00
CA GLN A 100 21.04 14.34 13.97
C GLN A 100 20.31 13.00 14.13
N GLU A 101 20.18 12.48 15.35
CA GLU A 101 19.44 11.24 15.60
C GLU A 101 17.95 11.39 15.23
N GLU A 102 17.31 12.49 15.65
CA GLU A 102 15.92 12.80 15.31
C GLU A 102 15.73 12.92 13.80
N LEU A 103 16.65 13.59 13.09
CA LEU A 103 16.60 13.74 11.64
C LEU A 103 16.81 12.41 10.91
N ARG A 104 17.74 11.55 11.36
CA ARG A 104 17.95 10.22 10.76
C ARG A 104 16.72 9.34 10.89
N ALA A 105 16.11 9.28 12.08
CA ALA A 105 14.88 8.53 12.31
C ALA A 105 13.74 9.05 11.42
N LYS A 106 13.61 10.37 11.28
CA LYS A 106 12.61 11.02 10.41
C LYS A 106 12.84 10.73 8.93
N ILE A 107 14.09 10.74 8.47
CA ILE A 107 14.48 10.41 7.08
C ILE A 107 14.07 8.97 6.78
N GLU A 108 14.47 8.01 7.61
CA GLU A 108 14.13 6.60 7.44
C GLU A 108 12.61 6.36 7.39
N MET A 109 11.86 7.01 8.28
CA MET A 109 10.39 6.93 8.27
C MET A 109 9.80 7.47 6.96
N LEU A 110 10.27 8.64 6.50
CA LEU A 110 9.77 9.26 5.27
C LEU A 110 10.13 8.44 4.02
N GLU A 111 11.34 7.89 3.94
CA GLU A 111 11.77 7.01 2.85
C GLU A 111 10.88 5.77 2.76
N ASN A 112 10.63 5.11 3.90
CA ASN A 112 9.75 3.95 3.98
C ASN A 112 8.31 4.29 3.58
N GLU A 113 7.77 5.41 4.03
CA GLU A 113 6.41 5.85 3.67
C GLU A 113 6.30 6.14 2.16
N ILE A 114 7.27 6.87 1.59
CA ILE A 114 7.33 7.20 0.16
C ILE A 114 7.39 5.92 -0.66
N GLN A 115 8.32 5.01 -0.32
CA GLN A 115 8.50 3.75 -1.03
C GLN A 115 7.25 2.87 -0.98
N ASN A 116 6.62 2.74 0.19
CA ASN A 116 5.39 1.97 0.34
C ASN A 116 4.24 2.55 -0.49
N GLN A 117 4.11 3.87 -0.52
CA GLN A 117 3.07 4.54 -1.30
C GLN A 117 3.29 4.40 -2.80
N GLU A 118 4.54 4.51 -3.27
CA GLU A 118 4.91 4.30 -4.68
C GLU A 118 4.67 2.85 -5.11
N ASN A 119 5.11 1.88 -4.31
CA ASN A 119 4.88 0.45 -4.57
C ASN A 119 3.39 0.11 -4.64
N HIS A 120 2.60 0.69 -3.73
CA HIS A 120 1.16 0.44 -3.71
C HIS A 120 0.48 0.95 -5.00
N VAL A 121 0.80 2.16 -5.44
CA VAL A 121 0.26 2.72 -6.69
C VAL A 121 0.68 1.88 -7.89
N GLU A 122 1.94 1.46 -7.94
CA GLU A 122 2.46 0.61 -9.02
C GLU A 122 1.74 -0.74 -9.07
N ASN A 123 1.49 -1.37 -7.93
CA ASN A 123 0.79 -2.64 -7.81
C ASN A 123 -0.64 -2.55 -8.33
N VAL A 124 -1.38 -1.49 -7.98
CA VAL A 124 -2.74 -1.26 -8.51
C VAL A 124 -2.71 -1.01 -10.02
N ASP A 125 -1.77 -0.20 -10.50
CA ASP A 125 -1.58 0.04 -11.94
C ASP A 125 -1.28 -1.26 -12.69
N ARG A 126 -0.45 -2.12 -12.13
CA ARG A 126 -0.09 -3.42 -12.69
C ARG A 126 -1.29 -4.35 -12.76
N PHE A 127 -2.05 -4.43 -11.68
CA PHE A 127 -3.28 -5.23 -11.62
C PHE A 127 -4.28 -4.79 -12.70
N ILE A 128 -4.55 -3.49 -12.80
CA ILE A 128 -5.49 -2.95 -13.81
C ILE A 128 -5.01 -3.27 -15.23
N ARG A 129 -3.72 -3.14 -15.52
CA ARG A 129 -3.16 -3.52 -16.83
C ARG A 129 -3.36 -5.00 -17.15
N VAL A 130 -3.17 -5.88 -16.15
CA VAL A 130 -3.39 -7.32 -16.31
C VAL A 130 -4.88 -7.62 -16.51
N ALA A 131 -5.76 -7.07 -15.67
CA ALA A 131 -7.20 -7.27 -15.78
C ALA A 131 -7.77 -6.82 -17.14
N LYS A 132 -7.25 -5.71 -17.69
CA LYS A 132 -7.63 -5.22 -19.03
C LYS A 132 -7.29 -6.17 -20.18
N LYS A 133 -6.36 -7.11 -20.01
CA LYS A 133 -6.06 -8.13 -21.03
C LYS A 133 -7.13 -9.21 -21.11
N HIS A 134 -7.90 -9.37 -20.04
CA HIS A 134 -8.88 -10.44 -19.87
C HIS A 134 -10.32 -9.94 -19.81
N LEU A 135 -10.65 -8.83 -20.48
CA LEU A 135 -12.01 -8.30 -20.51
C LEU A 135 -12.98 -9.30 -21.17
N ASN A 136 -14.26 -9.28 -20.75
CA ASN A 136 -15.34 -10.13 -21.26
C ASN A 136 -15.14 -11.64 -20.99
N LEU A 137 -14.86 -11.99 -19.74
CA LEU A 137 -14.70 -13.38 -19.33
C LEU A 137 -15.98 -14.19 -19.51
N GLU A 138 -15.96 -15.16 -20.43
CA GLU A 138 -17.03 -16.16 -20.58
C GLU A 138 -16.85 -17.33 -19.62
N LYS A 139 -15.60 -17.74 -19.38
CA LYS A 139 -15.24 -18.86 -18.52
C LYS A 139 -13.92 -18.62 -17.82
N LEU A 140 -13.67 -19.32 -16.72
CA LEU A 140 -12.36 -19.37 -16.08
C LEU A 140 -11.39 -20.16 -16.95
N THR A 141 -10.22 -19.58 -17.20
CA THR A 141 -9.12 -20.28 -17.87
C THR A 141 -7.91 -20.26 -16.94
N PRO A 142 -6.97 -21.22 -17.08
CA PRO A 142 -5.75 -21.20 -16.29
C PRO A 142 -4.97 -19.90 -16.43
N ASP A 143 -4.95 -19.28 -17.61
CA ASP A 143 -4.25 -18.02 -17.85
C ASP A 143 -4.86 -16.87 -17.03
N VAL A 144 -6.19 -16.76 -17.01
CA VAL A 144 -6.90 -15.75 -16.21
C VAL A 144 -6.62 -15.95 -14.71
N LEU A 145 -6.70 -17.19 -14.24
CA LEU A 145 -6.44 -17.50 -12.83
C LEU A 145 -4.99 -17.19 -12.45
N ASN A 146 -4.02 -17.61 -13.24
CA ASN A 146 -2.61 -17.37 -12.98
C ASN A 146 -2.27 -15.86 -13.03
N ASP A 147 -2.85 -15.13 -13.97
CA ASP A 147 -2.59 -13.70 -14.14
C ASP A 147 -3.23 -12.85 -13.04
N MET A 148 -4.44 -13.20 -12.59
CA MET A 148 -5.24 -12.35 -11.72
C MET A 148 -5.36 -12.83 -10.28
N VAL A 149 -5.44 -14.15 -10.04
CA VAL A 149 -5.77 -14.72 -8.73
C VAL A 149 -4.54 -15.28 -8.05
N GLN A 150 -4.28 -14.83 -6.82
CA GLN A 150 -3.22 -15.36 -5.96
C GLN A 150 -3.70 -16.58 -5.17
N ALA A 151 -4.89 -16.48 -4.57
CA ALA A 151 -5.48 -17.53 -3.74
C ALA A 151 -6.98 -17.36 -3.63
N VAL A 152 -7.68 -18.47 -3.35
CA VAL A 152 -9.10 -18.48 -3.01
C VAL A 152 -9.24 -19.10 -1.62
N TYR A 153 -9.82 -18.35 -0.68
CA TYR A 153 -10.03 -18.80 0.69
C TYR A 153 -11.49 -19.17 0.89
N VAL A 154 -11.73 -20.42 1.25
CA VAL A 154 -13.06 -20.95 1.53
C VAL A 154 -13.26 -21.01 3.05
N HIS A 155 -14.19 -20.22 3.56
CA HIS A 155 -14.48 -20.14 5.00
C HIS A 155 -15.34 -21.30 5.48
N ALA A 156 -15.44 -21.46 6.80
CA ALA A 156 -16.36 -22.41 7.41
C ALA A 156 -17.80 -22.02 7.06
N PRO A 157 -18.69 -22.98 6.74
CA PRO A 157 -20.07 -22.67 6.46
C PRO A 157 -20.79 -22.16 7.72
N ASP A 158 -21.54 -21.07 7.57
CA ASP A 158 -22.50 -20.61 8.57
C ASP A 158 -23.84 -21.31 8.34
N THR A 159 -24.35 -21.95 9.38
CA THR A 159 -25.64 -22.64 9.40
C THR A 159 -26.63 -22.01 10.39
N SER A 160 -26.30 -20.86 10.98
CA SER A 160 -27.09 -20.20 12.01
C SER A 160 -28.47 -19.75 11.53
N SER A 161 -28.61 -19.43 10.23
CA SER A 161 -29.85 -19.02 9.59
C SER A 161 -30.74 -20.18 9.12
N GLY A 162 -30.34 -21.43 9.34
CA GLY A 162 -31.01 -22.62 8.81
C GLY A 162 -30.68 -22.92 7.32
N GLN A 163 -29.94 -22.03 6.67
CA GLN A 163 -29.35 -22.23 5.35
C GLN A 163 -27.83 -22.32 5.48
N ARG A 164 -27.22 -23.18 4.67
CA ARG A 164 -25.76 -23.27 4.62
C ARG A 164 -25.22 -22.15 3.75
N ILE A 165 -24.69 -21.10 4.38
CA ILE A 165 -24.01 -20.00 3.70
C ILE A 165 -22.51 -20.24 3.87
N GLN A 166 -21.75 -20.10 2.79
CA GLN A 166 -20.30 -20.30 2.82
C GLN A 166 -19.63 -19.15 2.09
N ASP A 167 -18.87 -18.36 2.84
CA ASP A 167 -18.15 -17.22 2.31
C ASP A 167 -16.87 -17.68 1.61
N VAL A 168 -16.54 -16.98 0.53
CA VAL A 168 -15.32 -17.19 -0.26
C VAL A 168 -14.66 -15.84 -0.48
N ASP A 169 -13.40 -15.74 -0.02
CA ASP A 169 -12.57 -14.59 -0.30
C ASP A 169 -11.59 -14.89 -1.44
N ILE A 170 -11.47 -13.94 -2.35
CA ILE A 170 -10.53 -14.04 -3.47
C ILE A 170 -9.43 -13.02 -3.25
N SER A 171 -8.20 -13.51 -3.12
CA SER A 171 -6.98 -12.71 -3.11
C SER A 171 -6.46 -12.57 -4.53
N TYR A 172 -6.28 -11.35 -4.96
CA TYR A 172 -5.77 -11.01 -6.27
C TYR A 172 -4.28 -10.73 -6.24
N ASN A 173 -3.60 -11.03 -7.34
CA ASN A 173 -2.20 -10.67 -7.53
C ASN A 173 -2.04 -9.14 -7.36
N TYR A 174 -1.01 -8.72 -6.66
CA TYR A 174 -0.61 -7.33 -6.40
C TYR A 174 -1.47 -6.51 -5.44
N ILE A 175 -2.79 -6.80 -5.30
CA ILE A 175 -3.73 -5.95 -4.56
C ILE A 175 -4.41 -6.65 -3.37
N GLY A 176 -4.20 -7.96 -3.21
CA GLY A 176 -4.76 -8.74 -2.10
C GLY A 176 -6.26 -9.00 -2.23
N ILE A 177 -6.93 -9.15 -1.09
CA ILE A 177 -8.36 -9.52 -1.04
C ILE A 177 -9.22 -8.32 -1.44
N LEU A 178 -10.15 -8.56 -2.39
CA LEU A 178 -11.21 -7.63 -2.77
C LEU A 178 -12.56 -8.18 -2.32
N PRO A 179 -13.18 -7.57 -1.30
CA PRO A 179 -14.52 -7.96 -0.88
C PRO A 179 -15.57 -7.56 -1.94
N ALA A 180 -16.56 -8.42 -2.17
CA ALA A 180 -17.61 -8.17 -3.15
C ALA A 180 -18.43 -6.89 -2.83
N ASN A 181 -18.68 -6.60 -1.54
CA ASN A 181 -19.36 -5.39 -1.11
C ASN A 181 -18.63 -4.11 -1.56
N LEU A 182 -17.30 -4.08 -1.53
CA LEU A 182 -16.51 -2.95 -2.02
C LEU A 182 -16.75 -2.73 -3.52
N LEU A 183 -16.79 -3.80 -4.31
CA LEU A 183 -17.06 -3.72 -5.75
C LEU A 183 -18.48 -3.20 -6.03
N TYR A 184 -19.48 -3.65 -5.29
CA TYR A 184 -20.85 -3.12 -5.39
C TYR A 184 -20.94 -1.65 -4.96
N ASP A 185 -20.18 -1.22 -3.93
CA ASP A 185 -20.16 0.17 -3.52
C ASP A 185 -19.52 1.07 -4.59
N ILE A 186 -18.50 0.58 -5.30
CA ILE A 186 -17.89 1.28 -6.44
C ILE A 186 -18.93 1.47 -7.55
N ILE A 187 -19.63 0.40 -7.95
CA ILE A 187 -20.62 0.42 -9.03
C ILE A 187 -21.79 1.34 -8.67
N ASN A 188 -22.22 1.36 -7.42
CA ASN A 188 -23.33 2.17 -6.93
C ASN A 188 -22.93 3.61 -6.56
N GLY A 189 -21.67 4.01 -6.75
CA GLY A 189 -21.19 5.34 -6.43
C GLY A 189 -21.11 5.65 -4.93
N LYS A 190 -21.06 4.61 -4.08
CA LYS A 190 -20.99 4.73 -2.62
C LYS A 190 -19.56 4.63 -2.07
N ALA A 191 -18.60 4.18 -2.87
CA ALA A 191 -17.18 4.16 -2.53
C ALA A 191 -16.62 5.57 -2.63
N ALA A 192 -16.64 6.30 -1.51
CA ALA A 192 -16.12 7.67 -1.38
C ALA A 192 -14.69 7.70 -0.81
#